data_7a2687d4ebec1388e0d18bc69bd24094
#
_entry.id   7a2687d4ebec1388e0d18bc69bd24094
#
_cell.length_a   1.000
_cell.length_b   1.000
_cell.length_c   1.000
_cell.angle_alpha   90.00
_cell.angle_beta   90.00
_cell.angle_gamma   90.00
#
_symmetry.space_group_name_H-M   'P 1'
#
loop_
_entity.id
_entity.type
_entity.pdbx_description
1 polymer ?
#
loop_
_entity_poly.entity_id
_entity_poly.type
_entity_poly.pdbx_seq_one_letter_code
_entity_poly.pdbx_strand_id
1 'polypeptide(L)'
;MKKPIIGISASMIYEEKDQLFLGDKYSCVAYSYVDAVYKSGGIPITLPILKDVSAIREQVKLLDGLILSGGRDVDPHFYGEEPMEKLEAIFPERDVHEMALIKAAVDLKKPIFAICRGMQILNVTYGGTLYQDISYASGEHIKHYQIGSPYQATHSIKIDKHSTLFRMADKLKIERVNSFHHQALKQVAKGLKVVATAPDGIIEAVERENEEGLFVIGVQFHPEMMFDKST
;
A
#
# COMPACT_ATOMS: atom_id res chain seq x y z
N MET A 1 13.83 -10.39 23.37
CA MET A 1 12.44 -10.00 23.03
C MET A 1 11.95 -10.89 21.88
N LYS A 2 10.67 -11.28 21.87
CA LYS A 2 10.05 -12.03 20.76
C LYS A 2 9.99 -11.12 19.53
N LYS A 3 10.43 -11.62 18.38
CA LYS A 3 10.32 -10.87 17.12
C LYS A 3 8.86 -10.76 16.70
N PRO A 4 8.38 -9.59 16.24
CA PRO A 4 7.00 -9.42 15.78
C PRO A 4 6.77 -10.18 14.47
N ILE A 5 5.60 -10.78 14.34
CA ILE A 5 5.12 -11.45 13.13
C ILE A 5 4.38 -10.43 12.28
N ILE A 6 4.89 -10.14 11.09
CA ILE A 6 4.33 -9.14 10.18
C ILE A 6 3.75 -9.85 8.94
N GLY A 7 2.42 -9.77 8.80
CA GLY A 7 1.74 -10.24 7.61
C GLY A 7 1.91 -9.27 6.44
N ILE A 8 2.19 -9.78 5.26
CA ILE A 8 2.31 -8.99 4.03
C ILE A 8 1.25 -9.51 3.07
N SER A 9 0.31 -8.66 2.63
CA SER A 9 -0.71 -9.07 1.68
C SER A 9 -0.10 -9.48 0.35
N ALA A 10 -0.48 -10.65 -0.16
CA ALA A 10 0.03 -11.16 -1.43
C ALA A 10 -0.69 -10.53 -2.63
N SER A 11 0.00 -10.50 -3.76
CA SER A 11 -0.59 -10.34 -5.09
C SER A 11 -0.82 -11.72 -5.71
N MET A 12 -1.45 -11.73 -6.88
CA MET A 12 -1.65 -12.91 -7.69
C MET A 12 -1.00 -12.73 -9.05
N ILE A 13 -0.28 -13.73 -9.52
CA ILE A 13 0.20 -13.80 -10.90
C ILE A 13 -0.29 -15.10 -11.52
N TYR A 14 -0.51 -15.05 -12.85
CA TYR A 14 -0.80 -16.21 -13.66
C TYR A 14 0.45 -16.62 -14.40
N GLU A 15 0.74 -17.93 -14.43
CA GLU A 15 1.84 -18.44 -15.23
C GLU A 15 1.45 -18.40 -16.71
N GLU A 16 2.15 -17.58 -17.48
CA GLU A 16 1.85 -17.38 -18.92
C GLU A 16 2.84 -18.06 -19.85
N LYS A 17 4.02 -18.45 -19.34
CA LYS A 17 5.15 -18.86 -20.18
C LYS A 17 5.66 -20.28 -19.93
N ASP A 18 5.50 -20.80 -18.73
CA ASP A 18 5.92 -22.16 -18.43
C ASP A 18 4.88 -23.16 -18.95
N GLN A 19 5.28 -24.00 -19.91
CA GLN A 19 4.38 -24.99 -20.47
C GLN A 19 3.96 -26.09 -19.48
N LEU A 20 4.71 -26.27 -18.39
CA LEU A 20 4.42 -27.30 -17.40
C LEU A 20 3.28 -26.89 -16.45
N PHE A 21 3.16 -25.60 -16.16
CA PHE A 21 2.21 -25.04 -15.19
C PHE A 21 1.36 -23.90 -15.77
N LEU A 22 1.18 -23.90 -17.10
CA LEU A 22 0.41 -22.86 -17.79
C LEU A 22 -0.99 -22.69 -17.18
N GLY A 23 -1.32 -21.46 -16.78
CA GLY A 23 -2.59 -21.12 -16.15
C GLY A 23 -2.65 -21.29 -14.64
N ASP A 24 -1.60 -21.79 -14.00
CA ASP A 24 -1.52 -21.85 -12.54
C ASP A 24 -1.48 -20.45 -11.93
N LYS A 25 -2.09 -20.34 -10.76
CA LYS A 25 -2.15 -19.11 -9.97
C LYS A 25 -1.14 -19.16 -8.85
N TYR A 26 -0.27 -18.15 -8.80
CA TYR A 26 0.69 -18.00 -7.72
C TYR A 26 0.31 -16.82 -6.82
N SER A 27 0.27 -17.08 -5.52
CA SER A 27 0.17 -16.03 -4.51
C SER A 27 1.58 -15.58 -4.15
N CYS A 28 1.95 -14.35 -4.46
CA CYS A 28 3.31 -13.86 -4.34
C CYS A 28 3.39 -12.44 -3.79
N VAL A 29 4.58 -12.07 -3.31
CA VAL A 29 4.93 -10.71 -2.90
C VAL A 29 6.34 -10.41 -3.39
N ALA A 30 6.61 -9.15 -3.74
CA ALA A 30 7.97 -8.74 -4.11
C ALA A 30 8.92 -8.91 -2.92
N TYR A 31 10.11 -9.43 -3.21
CA TYR A 31 11.10 -9.77 -2.16
C TYR A 31 11.52 -8.55 -1.32
N SER A 32 11.44 -7.32 -1.88
CA SER A 32 11.73 -6.08 -1.16
C SER A 32 10.89 -5.90 0.11
N TYR A 33 9.61 -6.31 0.11
CA TYR A 33 8.79 -6.29 1.33
C TYR A 33 9.28 -7.27 2.38
N VAL A 34 9.62 -8.50 1.94
CA VAL A 34 10.15 -9.56 2.81
C VAL A 34 11.45 -9.11 3.46
N ASP A 35 12.37 -8.58 2.63
CA ASP A 35 13.69 -8.11 3.06
C ASP A 35 13.58 -6.91 4.02
N ALA A 36 12.70 -5.94 3.73
CA ALA A 36 12.47 -4.78 4.59
C ALA A 36 11.96 -5.19 5.99
N VAL A 37 10.99 -6.09 6.06
CA VAL A 37 10.49 -6.62 7.34
C VAL A 37 11.57 -7.37 8.10
N TYR A 38 12.31 -8.24 7.41
CA TYR A 38 13.38 -9.02 8.03
C TYR A 38 14.51 -8.15 8.59
N LYS A 39 14.99 -7.19 7.79
CA LYS A 39 16.03 -6.22 8.20
C LYS A 39 15.55 -5.30 9.34
N SER A 40 14.26 -5.02 9.41
CA SER A 40 13.66 -4.26 10.53
C SER A 40 13.46 -5.10 11.79
N GLY A 41 13.86 -6.37 11.80
CA GLY A 41 13.81 -7.26 12.97
C GLY A 41 12.49 -8.03 13.14
N GLY A 42 11.56 -7.94 12.18
CA GLY A 42 10.32 -8.71 12.15
C GLY A 42 10.48 -10.10 11.52
N ILE A 43 9.43 -10.90 11.62
CA ILE A 43 9.27 -12.17 10.90
C ILE A 43 8.24 -11.94 9.79
N PRO A 44 8.64 -11.90 8.50
CA PRO A 44 7.71 -11.70 7.40
C PRO A 44 6.91 -12.98 7.12
N ILE A 45 5.59 -12.84 6.97
CA ILE A 45 4.69 -13.91 6.52
C ILE A 45 3.86 -13.40 5.36
N THR A 46 3.95 -14.03 4.20
CA THR A 46 3.08 -13.74 3.06
C THR A 46 1.68 -14.29 3.33
N LEU A 47 0.66 -13.44 3.20
CA LEU A 47 -0.74 -13.81 3.39
C LEU A 47 -1.35 -14.17 2.03
N PRO A 48 -1.64 -15.45 1.76
CA PRO A 48 -2.30 -15.85 0.52
C PRO A 48 -3.72 -15.27 0.45
N ILE A 49 -4.18 -15.03 -0.77
CA ILE A 49 -5.52 -14.52 -1.03
C ILE A 49 -6.54 -15.60 -0.70
N LEU A 50 -7.45 -15.31 0.22
CA LEU A 50 -8.55 -16.17 0.62
C LEU A 50 -9.89 -15.50 0.30
N LYS A 51 -10.94 -16.30 0.12
CA LYS A 51 -12.31 -15.82 -0.10
C LYS A 51 -13.16 -15.87 1.17
N ASP A 52 -12.81 -16.75 2.09
CA ASP A 52 -13.55 -16.92 3.36
C ASP A 52 -13.12 -15.85 4.38
N VAL A 53 -14.04 -14.96 4.71
CA VAL A 53 -13.83 -13.86 5.68
C VAL A 53 -13.44 -14.39 7.07
N SER A 54 -13.94 -15.54 7.48
CA SER A 54 -13.60 -16.14 8.78
C SER A 54 -12.14 -16.57 8.80
N ALA A 55 -11.66 -17.22 7.74
CA ALA A 55 -10.26 -17.62 7.59
C ALA A 55 -9.33 -16.41 7.48
N ILE A 56 -9.76 -15.33 6.81
CA ILE A 56 -9.01 -14.07 6.75
C ILE A 56 -8.83 -13.48 8.16
N ARG A 57 -9.88 -13.50 8.99
CA ARG A 57 -9.78 -13.02 10.37
C ARG A 57 -8.81 -13.86 11.20
N GLU A 58 -8.78 -15.19 10.99
CA GLU A 58 -7.78 -16.05 11.64
C GLU A 58 -6.36 -15.75 11.19
N GLN A 59 -6.13 -15.45 9.90
CA GLN A 59 -4.82 -14.96 9.44
C GLN A 59 -4.38 -13.74 10.26
N VAL A 60 -5.24 -12.73 10.41
CA VAL A 60 -4.91 -11.48 11.12
C VAL A 60 -4.65 -11.71 12.62
N LYS A 61 -5.33 -12.65 13.26
CA LYS A 61 -5.07 -12.99 14.67
C LYS A 61 -3.64 -13.45 14.93
N LEU A 62 -3.02 -14.12 13.96
CA LEU A 62 -1.64 -14.62 14.07
C LEU A 62 -0.58 -13.51 14.02
N LEU A 63 -0.94 -12.31 13.58
CA LEU A 63 -0.02 -11.24 13.30
C LEU A 63 0.15 -10.27 14.47
N ASP A 64 1.31 -9.65 14.52
CA ASP A 64 1.59 -8.49 15.36
C ASP A 64 1.43 -7.17 14.56
N GLY A 65 1.42 -7.22 13.22
CA GLY A 65 1.16 -6.10 12.32
C GLY A 65 0.88 -6.55 10.89
N LEU A 66 0.26 -5.68 10.09
CA LEU A 66 -0.14 -5.93 8.71
C LEU A 66 0.52 -4.92 7.77
N ILE A 67 1.15 -5.40 6.70
CA ILE A 67 1.57 -4.61 5.55
C ILE A 67 0.64 -4.93 4.38
N LEU A 68 0.03 -3.87 3.80
CA LEU A 68 -0.67 -3.96 2.52
C LEU A 68 0.33 -3.60 1.43
N SER A 69 0.62 -4.55 0.55
CA SER A 69 1.63 -4.38 -0.51
C SER A 69 1.10 -3.61 -1.72
N GLY A 70 2.01 -3.05 -2.50
CA GLY A 70 1.73 -2.47 -3.81
C GLY A 70 1.23 -3.50 -4.84
N GLY A 71 0.94 -3.05 -6.04
CA GLY A 71 0.50 -3.93 -7.12
C GLY A 71 -0.36 -3.23 -8.16
N ARG A 72 -1.18 -4.00 -8.86
CA ARG A 72 -2.08 -3.55 -9.93
C ARG A 72 -3.26 -2.75 -9.38
N ASP A 73 -4.05 -2.15 -10.25
CA ASP A 73 -5.12 -1.22 -9.91
C ASP A 73 -6.20 -1.83 -9.00
N VAL A 74 -6.83 -0.98 -8.21
CA VAL A 74 -8.04 -1.31 -7.45
C VAL A 74 -9.23 -1.22 -8.40
N ASP A 75 -10.11 -2.23 -8.38
CA ASP A 75 -11.33 -2.25 -9.19
C ASP A 75 -12.23 -1.03 -8.84
N PRO A 76 -12.54 -0.16 -9.83
CA PRO A 76 -13.36 1.03 -9.62
C PRO A 76 -14.77 0.74 -9.11
N HIS A 77 -15.28 -0.47 -9.33
CA HIS A 77 -16.56 -0.91 -8.78
C HIS A 77 -16.63 -0.74 -7.24
N PHE A 78 -15.51 -0.93 -6.53
CA PHE A 78 -15.47 -0.81 -5.06
C PHE A 78 -15.57 0.63 -4.55
N TYR A 79 -15.40 1.64 -5.42
CA TYR A 79 -15.63 3.04 -5.09
C TYR A 79 -16.68 3.73 -5.97
N GLY A 80 -17.55 2.90 -6.63
CA GLY A 80 -18.75 3.37 -7.32
C GLY A 80 -18.50 4.06 -8.65
N GLU A 81 -17.40 3.77 -9.32
CA GLU A 81 -17.06 4.32 -10.64
C GLU A 81 -17.01 3.21 -11.70
N GLU A 82 -17.22 3.58 -12.96
CA GLU A 82 -16.99 2.71 -14.12
C GLU A 82 -15.50 2.74 -14.53
N PRO A 83 -14.98 1.67 -15.19
CA PRO A 83 -13.62 1.65 -15.69
C PRO A 83 -13.36 2.74 -16.73
N MET A 84 -12.34 3.55 -16.53
CA MET A 84 -11.89 4.58 -17.48
C MET A 84 -10.77 4.03 -18.37
N GLU A 85 -10.51 4.71 -19.51
CA GLU A 85 -9.59 4.23 -20.56
C GLU A 85 -8.19 3.85 -20.07
N LYS A 86 -7.66 4.56 -19.07
CA LYS A 86 -6.30 4.34 -18.55
C LYS A 86 -6.23 3.42 -17.34
N LEU A 87 -7.34 2.81 -16.94
CA LEU A 87 -7.33 1.76 -15.92
C LEU A 87 -6.48 0.58 -16.43
N GLU A 88 -5.56 0.12 -15.61
CA GLU A 88 -4.77 -1.06 -15.92
C GLU A 88 -5.46 -2.34 -15.40
N ALA A 89 -4.70 -3.42 -15.27
CA ALA A 89 -5.25 -4.71 -14.84
C ALA A 89 -5.68 -4.67 -13.37
N ILE A 90 -6.85 -5.23 -13.09
CA ILE A 90 -7.45 -5.35 -11.76
C ILE A 90 -7.50 -6.82 -11.29
N PHE A 91 -7.54 -7.02 -9.99
CA PHE A 91 -7.74 -8.33 -9.34
C PHE A 91 -8.80 -8.22 -8.25
N PRO A 92 -10.11 -8.28 -8.57
CA PRO A 92 -11.19 -8.11 -7.61
C PRO A 92 -11.12 -9.07 -6.42
N GLU A 93 -10.63 -10.30 -6.60
CA GLU A 93 -10.45 -11.25 -5.50
C GLU A 93 -9.42 -10.74 -4.47
N ARG A 94 -8.39 -10.06 -4.92
CA ARG A 94 -7.41 -9.42 -4.05
C ARG A 94 -8.00 -8.23 -3.32
N ASP A 95 -8.80 -7.41 -4.01
CA ASP A 95 -9.46 -6.26 -3.40
C ASP A 95 -10.36 -6.69 -2.25
N VAL A 96 -11.24 -7.67 -2.48
CA VAL A 96 -12.14 -8.23 -1.45
C VAL A 96 -11.34 -8.79 -0.27
N HIS A 97 -10.27 -9.53 -0.53
CA HIS A 97 -9.40 -10.09 0.50
C HIS A 97 -8.74 -8.99 1.34
N GLU A 98 -8.13 -7.99 0.72
CA GLU A 98 -7.44 -6.91 1.43
C GLU A 98 -8.41 -6.00 2.20
N MET A 99 -9.60 -5.72 1.66
CA MET A 99 -10.66 -5.03 2.41
C MET A 99 -11.06 -5.78 3.69
N ALA A 100 -11.14 -7.12 3.62
CA ALA A 100 -11.41 -7.96 4.78
C ALA A 100 -10.24 -7.98 5.77
N LEU A 101 -8.98 -8.03 5.29
CA LEU A 101 -7.77 -7.91 6.13
C LEU A 101 -7.76 -6.57 6.89
N ILE A 102 -8.03 -5.45 6.21
CA ILE A 102 -8.08 -4.12 6.81
C ILE A 102 -9.12 -4.07 7.94
N LYS A 103 -10.34 -4.50 7.66
CA LYS A 103 -11.44 -4.53 8.65
C LYS A 103 -11.07 -5.39 9.86
N ALA A 104 -10.56 -6.60 9.62
CA ALA A 104 -10.13 -7.49 10.69
C ALA A 104 -8.97 -6.91 11.51
N ALA A 105 -7.98 -6.26 10.87
CA ALA A 105 -6.85 -5.65 11.56
C ALA A 105 -7.29 -4.47 12.44
N VAL A 106 -8.18 -3.64 11.96
CA VAL A 106 -8.76 -2.53 12.75
C VAL A 106 -9.52 -3.05 13.95
N ASP A 107 -10.41 -4.03 13.76
CA ASP A 107 -11.19 -4.64 14.85
C ASP A 107 -10.31 -5.30 15.92
N LEU A 108 -9.20 -5.91 15.49
CA LEU A 108 -8.25 -6.61 16.35
C LEU A 108 -7.14 -5.67 16.87
N LYS A 109 -7.24 -4.37 16.58
CA LYS A 109 -6.26 -3.33 16.95
C LYS A 109 -4.83 -3.66 16.50
N LYS A 110 -4.68 -4.28 15.33
CA LYS A 110 -3.37 -4.56 14.73
C LYS A 110 -2.90 -3.35 13.94
N PRO A 111 -1.63 -2.93 14.07
CA PRO A 111 -1.07 -1.86 13.27
C PRO A 111 -1.08 -2.21 11.78
N ILE A 112 -1.33 -1.19 10.94
CA ILE A 112 -1.37 -1.32 9.47
C ILE A 112 -0.37 -0.33 8.86
N PHE A 113 0.48 -0.83 7.98
CA PHE A 113 1.30 -0.02 7.08
C PHE A 113 0.94 -0.37 5.63
N ALA A 114 0.41 0.60 4.90
CA ALA A 114 -0.14 0.42 3.57
C ALA A 114 0.74 1.13 2.52
N ILE A 115 1.22 0.41 1.50
CA ILE A 115 2.23 0.90 0.55
C ILE A 115 1.64 0.92 -0.86
N CYS A 116 1.73 2.06 -1.55
CA CYS A 116 1.30 2.30 -2.92
C CYS A 116 -0.17 1.89 -3.12
N ARG A 117 -0.46 0.83 -3.88
CA ARG A 117 -1.81 0.30 -4.00
C ARG A 117 -2.42 -0.05 -2.62
N GLY A 118 -1.60 -0.47 -1.65
CA GLY A 118 -2.05 -0.71 -0.27
C GLY A 118 -2.71 0.52 0.36
N MET A 119 -2.16 1.73 0.15
CA MET A 119 -2.79 2.99 0.59
C MET A 119 -4.10 3.25 -0.17
N GLN A 120 -4.16 2.93 -1.44
CA GLN A 120 -5.34 3.13 -2.28
C GLN A 120 -6.51 2.24 -1.81
N ILE A 121 -6.28 0.95 -1.62
CA ILE A 121 -7.31 0.03 -1.10
C ILE A 121 -7.70 0.34 0.35
N LEU A 122 -6.76 0.86 1.16
CA LEU A 122 -7.07 1.38 2.50
C LEU A 122 -8.08 2.52 2.41
N ASN A 123 -7.84 3.51 1.55
CA ASN A 123 -8.74 4.63 1.33
C ASN A 123 -10.13 4.16 0.84
N VAL A 124 -10.17 3.27 -0.13
CA VAL A 124 -11.42 2.70 -0.67
C VAL A 124 -12.17 1.92 0.42
N THR A 125 -11.48 1.14 1.25
CA THR A 125 -12.11 0.40 2.37
C THR A 125 -12.80 1.33 3.37
N TYR A 126 -12.30 2.54 3.55
CA TYR A 126 -12.89 3.57 4.41
C TYR A 126 -13.93 4.44 3.69
N GLY A 127 -14.20 4.20 2.39
CA GLY A 127 -15.21 4.89 1.59
C GLY A 127 -14.70 6.08 0.79
N GLY A 128 -13.39 6.18 0.57
CA GLY A 128 -12.78 7.14 -0.34
C GLY A 128 -12.77 6.66 -1.80
N THR A 129 -12.31 7.52 -2.71
CA THR A 129 -12.24 7.24 -4.16
C THR A 129 -10.83 7.48 -4.69
N LEU A 130 -10.58 7.05 -5.93
CA LEU A 130 -9.28 7.15 -6.60
C LEU A 130 -9.40 7.93 -7.91
N TYR A 131 -8.33 8.61 -8.31
CA TYR A 131 -8.07 8.88 -9.71
C TYR A 131 -7.56 7.58 -10.34
N GLN A 132 -8.29 7.07 -11.34
CA GLN A 132 -7.89 5.85 -12.07
C GLN A 132 -6.62 6.06 -12.90
N ASP A 133 -6.28 7.32 -13.16
CA ASP A 133 -4.99 7.78 -13.67
C ASP A 133 -4.79 9.24 -13.21
N ILE A 134 -3.57 9.61 -12.84
CA ILE A 134 -3.23 10.97 -12.37
C ILE A 134 -3.58 12.03 -13.43
N SER A 135 -3.52 11.69 -14.72
CA SER A 135 -3.91 12.62 -15.79
C SER A 135 -5.39 13.03 -15.77
N TYR A 136 -6.22 12.36 -14.98
CA TYR A 136 -7.62 12.78 -14.76
C TYR A 136 -7.76 13.78 -13.62
N ALA A 137 -6.71 14.03 -12.85
CA ALA A 137 -6.69 15.12 -11.88
C ALA A 137 -6.47 16.44 -12.60
N SER A 138 -6.88 17.55 -11.96
CA SER A 138 -6.71 18.90 -12.52
C SER A 138 -5.28 19.40 -12.33
N GLY A 139 -4.74 20.10 -13.33
CA GLY A 139 -3.44 20.75 -13.25
C GLY A 139 -2.33 20.03 -14.02
N GLU A 140 -1.13 20.53 -13.87
CA GLU A 140 0.07 19.90 -14.41
C GLU A 140 0.69 18.99 -13.34
N HIS A 141 1.11 17.79 -13.72
CA HIS A 141 1.63 16.80 -12.80
C HIS A 141 3.11 16.53 -13.06
N ILE A 142 3.85 16.31 -11.97
CA ILE A 142 5.21 15.79 -12.04
C ILE A 142 5.17 14.29 -12.37
N LYS A 143 6.33 13.71 -12.65
CA LYS A 143 6.41 12.30 -13.01
C LYS A 143 6.29 11.40 -11.78
N HIS A 144 5.16 10.70 -11.66
CA HIS A 144 4.88 9.72 -10.60
C HIS A 144 5.18 8.27 -10.99
N TYR A 145 5.59 8.03 -12.23
CA TYR A 145 6.06 6.72 -12.68
C TYR A 145 7.49 6.85 -13.22
N GLN A 146 8.47 6.62 -12.34
CA GLN A 146 9.87 6.77 -12.70
C GLN A 146 10.37 5.61 -13.58
N ILE A 147 11.37 5.92 -14.39
CA ILE A 147 12.16 4.94 -15.14
C ILE A 147 13.54 4.91 -14.49
N GLY A 148 14.04 3.73 -14.17
CA GLY A 148 15.37 3.55 -13.56
C GLY A 148 15.34 2.81 -12.24
N SER A 149 16.37 3.04 -11.42
CA SER A 149 16.57 2.32 -10.17
C SER A 149 15.45 2.58 -9.16
N PRO A 150 14.82 1.55 -8.58
CA PRO A 150 13.79 1.70 -7.57
C PRO A 150 14.30 2.30 -6.24
N TYR A 151 15.62 2.32 -6.06
CA TYR A 151 16.27 2.88 -4.87
C TYR A 151 16.47 4.40 -4.96
N GLN A 152 16.27 4.98 -6.15
CA GLN A 152 16.49 6.39 -6.38
C GLN A 152 15.24 7.19 -6.04
N ALA A 153 15.36 8.13 -5.11
CA ALA A 153 14.34 9.13 -4.86
C ALA A 153 14.25 10.13 -6.03
N THR A 154 13.05 10.37 -6.55
CA THR A 154 12.83 11.19 -7.75
C THR A 154 12.16 12.52 -7.49
N HIS A 155 11.21 12.60 -6.57
CA HIS A 155 10.55 13.86 -6.24
C HIS A 155 10.47 14.11 -4.73
N SER A 156 10.28 15.37 -4.37
CA SER A 156 10.12 15.80 -2.99
C SER A 156 8.68 15.57 -2.52
N ILE A 157 8.51 15.44 -1.21
CA ILE A 157 7.22 15.44 -0.54
C ILE A 157 7.22 16.47 0.59
N LYS A 158 6.05 17.06 0.84
CA LYS A 158 5.81 17.91 2.01
C LYS A 158 5.03 17.13 3.04
N ILE A 159 5.64 16.85 4.19
CA ILE A 159 5.04 16.09 5.29
C ILE A 159 4.50 17.04 6.37
N ASP A 160 3.32 16.76 6.90
CA ASP A 160 2.75 17.46 8.06
C ASP A 160 3.62 17.19 9.29
N LYS A 161 4.19 18.26 9.89
CA LYS A 161 5.10 18.18 11.04
C LYS A 161 4.47 17.58 12.29
N HIS A 162 3.15 17.54 12.37
CA HIS A 162 2.41 16.98 13.50
C HIS A 162 2.04 15.49 13.28
N SER A 163 2.36 14.91 12.13
CA SER A 163 2.04 13.53 11.78
C SER A 163 2.97 12.50 12.45
N THR A 164 2.52 11.26 12.52
CA THR A 164 3.36 10.13 12.91
C THR A 164 4.42 9.86 11.84
N LEU A 165 4.04 10.00 10.57
CA LEU A 165 4.95 9.86 9.44
C LEU A 165 6.13 10.85 9.56
N PHE A 166 5.87 12.12 9.93
CA PHE A 166 6.95 13.10 10.13
C PHE A 166 7.93 12.64 11.20
N ARG A 167 7.45 12.19 12.36
CA ARG A 167 8.32 11.70 13.43
C ARG A 167 9.19 10.50 13.02
N MET A 168 8.70 9.69 12.07
CA MET A 168 9.46 8.57 11.48
C MET A 168 10.45 9.07 10.42
N ALA A 169 9.99 9.92 9.51
CA ALA A 169 10.76 10.44 8.38
C ALA A 169 11.89 11.41 8.81
N ASP A 170 11.63 12.26 9.81
CA ASP A 170 12.62 13.22 10.34
C ASP A 170 13.87 12.51 10.89
N LYS A 171 13.66 11.38 11.57
CA LYS A 171 14.79 10.54 12.03
C LYS A 171 15.63 10.00 10.88
N LEU A 172 15.01 9.76 9.72
CA LEU A 172 15.64 9.22 8.51
C LEU A 172 16.04 10.32 7.51
N LYS A 173 15.71 11.61 7.80
CA LYS A 173 15.93 12.77 6.92
C LYS A 173 15.35 12.57 5.52
N ILE A 174 14.15 12.02 5.42
CA ILE A 174 13.46 11.76 4.16
C ILE A 174 12.81 13.05 3.67
N GLU A 175 13.35 13.61 2.58
CA GLU A 175 12.81 14.79 1.88
C GLU A 175 12.33 14.46 0.47
N ARG A 176 12.80 13.35 -0.09
CA ARG A 176 12.47 12.86 -1.42
C ARG A 176 12.15 11.37 -1.37
N VAL A 177 11.27 10.93 -2.29
CA VAL A 177 10.81 9.55 -2.38
C VAL A 177 10.94 9.01 -3.81
N ASN A 178 10.94 7.69 -3.95
CA ASN A 178 10.72 7.01 -5.23
C ASN A 178 9.24 7.05 -5.61
N SER A 179 8.91 6.77 -6.87
CA SER A 179 7.52 6.86 -7.33
C SER A 179 7.27 5.90 -8.49
N PHE A 180 6.28 5.01 -8.33
CA PHE A 180 5.90 3.97 -9.30
C PHE A 180 4.38 3.79 -9.33
N HIS A 181 3.62 4.88 -9.52
CA HIS A 181 2.17 4.83 -9.57
C HIS A 181 1.61 5.76 -10.64
N HIS A 182 0.52 5.37 -11.26
CA HIS A 182 -0.28 6.20 -12.15
C HIS A 182 -1.64 6.52 -11.55
N GLN A 183 -2.09 5.77 -10.52
CA GLN A 183 -3.28 6.08 -9.75
C GLN A 183 -2.93 6.89 -8.50
N ALA A 184 -3.90 7.63 -7.96
CA ALA A 184 -3.75 8.40 -6.73
C ALA A 184 -5.10 8.53 -5.98
N LEU A 185 -5.07 8.90 -4.71
CA LEU A 185 -6.28 9.22 -3.97
C LEU A 185 -6.95 10.46 -4.56
N LYS A 186 -8.29 10.37 -4.81
CA LYS A 186 -9.14 11.47 -5.30
C LYS A 186 -9.91 12.09 -4.14
N GLN A 187 -10.76 11.32 -3.49
CA GLN A 187 -11.45 11.71 -2.26
C GLN A 187 -10.91 10.89 -1.10
N VAL A 188 -10.34 11.59 -0.12
CA VAL A 188 -9.87 10.92 1.10
C VAL A 188 -11.07 10.55 1.96
N ALA A 189 -11.11 9.32 2.40
CA ALA A 189 -12.17 8.79 3.23
C ALA A 189 -12.26 9.48 4.59
N LYS A 190 -13.47 9.57 5.13
CA LYS A 190 -13.68 10.04 6.50
C LYS A 190 -12.90 9.15 7.50
N GLY A 191 -12.19 9.80 8.42
CA GLY A 191 -11.33 9.12 9.41
C GLY A 191 -9.90 8.85 8.93
N LEU A 192 -9.57 9.28 7.69
CA LEU A 192 -8.19 9.39 7.22
C LEU A 192 -7.81 10.87 7.05
N LYS A 193 -6.60 11.22 7.42
CA LYS A 193 -6.02 12.55 7.29
C LYS A 193 -4.87 12.51 6.30
N VAL A 194 -4.82 13.46 5.36
CA VAL A 194 -3.66 13.68 4.50
C VAL A 194 -2.51 14.21 5.33
N VAL A 195 -1.36 13.54 5.25
CA VAL A 195 -0.15 13.90 6.00
C VAL A 195 1.07 14.15 5.13
N ALA A 196 1.02 13.78 3.84
CA ALA A 196 2.03 14.19 2.87
C ALA A 196 1.43 14.43 1.49
N THR A 197 2.01 15.39 0.76
CA THR A 197 1.68 15.70 -0.64
C THR A 197 2.94 15.94 -1.45
N ALA A 198 2.90 15.60 -2.72
CA ALA A 198 3.88 16.00 -3.71
C ALA A 198 3.70 17.50 -4.09
N PRO A 199 4.67 18.14 -4.77
CA PRO A 199 4.57 19.56 -5.15
C PRO A 199 3.38 19.90 -6.05
N ASP A 200 2.87 18.95 -6.82
CA ASP A 200 1.70 19.08 -7.69
C ASP A 200 0.37 18.81 -6.98
N GLY A 201 0.39 18.57 -5.67
CA GLY A 201 -0.79 18.34 -4.85
C GLY A 201 -1.27 16.88 -4.79
N ILE A 202 -0.62 15.97 -5.50
CA ILE A 202 -0.91 14.53 -5.38
C ILE A 202 -0.64 14.06 -3.96
N ILE A 203 -1.59 13.30 -3.40
CA ILE A 203 -1.50 12.79 -2.03
C ILE A 203 -0.50 11.64 -1.96
N GLU A 204 0.50 11.82 -1.11
CA GLU A 204 1.61 10.87 -0.94
C GLU A 204 1.55 10.09 0.37
N ALA A 205 0.77 10.55 1.34
CA ALA A 205 0.51 9.77 2.54
C ALA A 205 -0.76 10.18 3.26
N VAL A 206 -1.36 9.19 3.93
CA VAL A 206 -2.49 9.37 4.84
C VAL A 206 -2.22 8.64 6.16
N GLU A 207 -2.81 9.16 7.24
CA GLU A 207 -2.88 8.51 8.55
C GLU A 207 -4.33 8.41 9.00
N ARG A 208 -4.67 7.39 9.78
CA ARG A 208 -5.95 7.37 10.47
C ARG A 208 -6.02 8.50 11.49
N GLU A 209 -7.12 9.24 11.50
CA GLU A 209 -7.44 10.16 12.59
C GLU A 209 -7.67 9.34 13.88
N ASN A 210 -6.86 9.61 14.90
CA ASN A 210 -6.64 8.62 15.93
C ASN A 210 -6.93 9.16 17.34
N GLU A 211 -8.10 8.87 17.87
CA GLU A 211 -8.38 9.04 19.30
C GLU A 211 -7.89 7.84 20.15
N GLU A 212 -7.67 6.68 19.53
CA GLU A 212 -7.36 5.42 20.19
C GLU A 212 -5.92 4.92 20.06
N GLY A 213 -5.01 5.67 19.40
CA GLY A 213 -3.60 5.30 19.27
C GLY A 213 -3.29 4.11 18.33
N LEU A 214 -4.25 3.66 17.52
CA LEU A 214 -4.01 2.59 16.55
C LEU A 214 -3.16 3.10 15.39
N PHE A 215 -2.01 2.51 15.16
CA PHE A 215 -1.12 2.84 14.05
C PHE A 215 -1.74 2.35 12.73
N VAL A 216 -2.19 3.28 11.89
CA VAL A 216 -2.61 3.04 10.50
C VAL A 216 -2.06 4.15 9.64
N ILE A 217 -1.08 3.82 8.80
CA ILE A 217 -0.41 4.76 7.89
C ILE A 217 -0.42 4.17 6.49
N GLY A 218 -0.76 4.99 5.49
CA GLY A 218 -0.61 4.69 4.08
C GLY A 218 0.38 5.65 3.43
N VAL A 219 1.26 5.13 2.57
CA VAL A 219 2.20 5.91 1.75
C VAL A 219 2.05 5.51 0.29
N GLN A 220 2.16 6.48 -0.63
CA GLN A 220 2.02 6.21 -2.07
C GLN A 220 3.34 5.74 -2.70
N PHE A 221 4.47 6.19 -2.15
CA PHE A 221 5.80 5.77 -2.55
C PHE A 221 6.17 4.37 -1.98
N HIS A 222 7.34 3.85 -2.35
CA HIS A 222 7.80 2.51 -2.00
C HIS A 222 9.02 2.54 -1.06
N PRO A 223 8.83 2.72 0.25
CA PRO A 223 9.93 2.76 1.22
C PRO A 223 10.67 1.42 1.32
N GLU A 224 10.01 0.30 1.06
CA GLU A 224 10.60 -1.04 1.05
C GLU A 224 11.67 -1.19 -0.04
N MET A 225 11.60 -0.39 -1.10
CA MET A 225 12.61 -0.35 -2.16
C MET A 225 13.74 0.62 -1.86
N MET A 226 13.55 1.55 -0.92
CA MET A 226 14.55 2.55 -0.52
C MET A 226 15.43 2.07 0.63
N PHE A 227 15.19 0.88 1.14
CA PHE A 227 15.99 0.28 2.21
C PHE A 227 17.42 0.09 1.75
N ASP A 228 18.35 0.65 2.51
CA ASP A 228 19.73 0.92 2.15
C ASP A 228 20.45 -0.18 1.37
N LYS A 229 21.25 0.28 0.40
CA LYS A 229 22.19 -0.51 -0.38
C LYS A 229 23.65 -0.28 -0.03
N SER A 230 23.93 0.45 1.03
CA SER A 230 25.29 0.75 1.47
C SER A 230 25.95 -0.40 2.23
N THR A 231 25.47 -1.62 2.05
CA THR A 231 26.16 -2.82 2.55
C THR A 231 26.41 -3.81 1.44
#